data_aa6d458291b3f318121c14087f68d50a
#
_entry.id   aa6d458291b3f318121c14087f68d50a
#
_cell.length_a   1.000
_cell.length_b   1.000
_cell.length_c   1.000
_cell.angle_alpha   90.00
_cell.angle_beta   90.00
_cell.angle_gamma   90.00
#
_symmetry.space_group_name_H-M   'P 1'
#
loop_
_entity.id
_entity.type
_entity.pdbx_description
1 polymer ?
#
loop_
_entity_poly.entity_id
_entity_poly.type
_entity_poly.pdbx_seq_one_letter_code
_entity_poly.pdbx_strand_id
1 'polypeptide(L)'
;MESLRFVLRDRDAKYDQSFDAVFEAEDMEVLLSAPRAPLMNAHCERVIGTVRREALDHLLLMNEAHARQVLADFERHYNTHRSHRARDQRPPHTSGQPATVHGLDGRRLLHTRIFGGAINEYRYAA
;
A
#
# COMPACT_ATOMS: atom_id res chain seq x y z
N MET A 1 0.41 10.10 13.69
CA MET A 1 -0.50 9.39 12.78
C MET A 1 -1.38 10.46 12.15
N GLU A 2 -1.22 10.75 10.86
CA GLU A 2 -2.14 11.67 10.20
C GLU A 2 -3.51 11.02 10.19
N SER A 3 -4.51 11.69 10.76
CA SER A 3 -5.89 11.22 10.72
C SER A 3 -6.40 11.31 9.27
N LEU A 4 -6.99 10.24 8.77
CA LEU A 4 -7.67 10.28 7.48
C LEU A 4 -8.82 11.28 7.56
N ARG A 5 -8.91 12.18 6.57
CA ARG A 5 -9.89 13.27 6.57
C ARG A 5 -11.05 13.01 5.62
N PHE A 6 -10.85 12.19 4.60
CA PHE A 6 -11.90 11.87 3.62
C PHE A 6 -11.83 10.42 3.17
N VAL A 7 -12.97 9.92 2.76
CA VAL A 7 -13.13 8.67 2.02
C VAL A 7 -13.67 8.99 0.64
N LEU A 8 -12.93 8.61 -0.41
CA LEU A 8 -13.43 8.69 -1.78
C LEU A 8 -14.06 7.36 -2.16
N ARG A 9 -15.31 7.35 -2.56
CA ARG A 9 -16.00 6.17 -3.09
C ARG A 9 -16.67 6.43 -4.43
N ASP A 10 -16.97 5.37 -5.14
CA ASP A 10 -17.77 5.42 -6.35
C ASP A 10 -19.28 5.56 -6.02
N ARG A 11 -20.11 5.67 -7.06
CA ARG A 11 -21.57 5.79 -6.95
C ARG A 11 -22.29 4.45 -7.07
N ASP A 12 -21.61 3.35 -6.77
CA ASP A 12 -22.22 2.02 -6.82
C ASP A 12 -23.35 1.93 -5.77
N ALA A 13 -24.50 1.40 -6.19
CA ALA A 13 -25.68 1.25 -5.36
C ALA A 13 -25.48 0.32 -4.13
N LYS A 14 -24.40 -0.46 -4.11
CA LYS A 14 -24.04 -1.29 -2.92
C LYS A 14 -23.58 -0.45 -1.72
N TYR A 15 -23.18 0.81 -1.95
CA TYR A 15 -22.82 1.73 -0.89
C TYR A 15 -24.01 2.62 -0.58
N ASP A 16 -24.75 2.30 0.46
CA ASP A 16 -25.91 3.06 0.92
C ASP A 16 -25.54 4.10 1.99
N GLN A 17 -26.54 4.78 2.53
CA GLN A 17 -26.35 5.78 3.58
C GLN A 17 -25.73 5.18 4.87
N SER A 18 -25.95 3.90 5.14
CA SER A 18 -25.37 3.25 6.30
C SER A 18 -23.86 3.10 6.20
N PHE A 19 -23.36 2.91 4.98
CA PHE A 19 -21.92 2.89 4.70
C PHE A 19 -21.29 4.27 4.97
N ASP A 20 -21.91 5.34 4.48
CA ASP A 20 -21.42 6.71 4.67
C ASP A 20 -21.41 7.10 6.15
N ALA A 21 -22.47 6.76 6.89
CA ALA A 21 -22.61 7.07 8.31
C ALA A 21 -21.49 6.51 9.19
N VAL A 22 -20.88 5.38 8.82
CA VAL A 22 -19.75 4.81 9.55
C VAL A 22 -18.52 5.73 9.48
N PHE A 23 -18.24 6.30 8.33
CA PHE A 23 -17.10 7.20 8.14
C PHE A 23 -17.35 8.60 8.71
N GLU A 24 -18.58 9.09 8.58
CA GLU A 24 -19.00 10.35 9.17
C GLU A 24 -18.93 10.33 10.71
N ALA A 25 -19.22 9.18 11.33
CA ALA A 25 -19.07 8.99 12.77
C ALA A 25 -17.61 9.07 13.25
N GLU A 26 -16.64 8.88 12.36
CA GLU A 26 -15.20 9.00 12.61
C GLU A 26 -14.62 10.34 12.14
N ASP A 27 -15.48 11.36 11.99
CA ASP A 27 -15.12 12.71 11.50
C ASP A 27 -14.47 12.71 10.11
N MET A 28 -14.81 11.75 9.27
CA MET A 28 -14.33 11.69 7.88
C MET A 28 -15.39 12.19 6.91
N GLU A 29 -14.98 13.01 5.95
CA GLU A 29 -15.84 13.46 4.87
C GLU A 29 -15.93 12.41 3.77
N VAL A 30 -17.15 12.03 3.36
CA VAL A 30 -17.38 11.10 2.27
C VAL A 30 -17.49 11.86 0.95
N LEU A 31 -16.53 11.66 0.06
CA LEU A 31 -16.49 12.26 -1.27
C LEU A 31 -16.95 11.24 -2.32
N LEU A 32 -17.91 11.64 -3.14
CA LEU A 32 -18.37 10.82 -4.26
C LEU A 32 -17.53 11.10 -5.51
N SER A 33 -17.09 10.05 -6.19
CA SER A 33 -16.46 10.20 -7.50
C SER A 33 -17.42 10.87 -8.48
N ALA A 34 -16.88 11.68 -9.41
CA ALA A 34 -17.68 12.31 -10.45
C ALA A 34 -18.36 11.24 -11.33
N PRO A 35 -19.59 11.47 -11.79
CA PRO A 35 -20.26 10.54 -12.69
C PRO A 35 -19.41 10.27 -13.94
N ARG A 36 -19.26 9.01 -14.32
CA ARG A 36 -18.47 8.56 -15.48
C ARG A 36 -16.99 8.97 -15.45
N ALA A 37 -16.40 9.12 -14.25
CA ALA A 37 -14.99 9.44 -14.09
C ALA A 37 -14.20 8.23 -13.53
N PRO A 38 -13.98 7.16 -14.31
CA PRO A 38 -13.31 5.95 -13.83
C PRO A 38 -11.87 6.22 -13.36
N LEU A 39 -11.22 7.27 -13.85
CA LEU A 39 -9.85 7.63 -13.46
C LEU A 39 -9.74 8.11 -12.01
N MET A 40 -10.82 8.57 -11.38
CA MET A 40 -10.78 9.01 -9.99
C MET A 40 -10.43 7.87 -9.02
N ASN A 41 -10.86 6.65 -9.33
CA ASN A 41 -10.57 5.45 -8.53
C ASN A 41 -9.37 4.64 -9.04
N ALA A 42 -8.76 5.03 -10.16
CA ALA A 42 -7.69 4.27 -10.79
C ALA A 42 -6.48 4.03 -9.86
N HIS A 43 -6.17 4.97 -8.99
CA HIS A 43 -5.10 4.79 -8.00
C HIS A 43 -5.47 3.76 -6.94
N CYS A 44 -6.68 3.82 -6.40
CA CYS A 44 -7.18 2.85 -5.43
C CYS A 44 -7.23 1.44 -6.03
N GLU A 45 -7.79 1.30 -7.23
CA GLU A 45 -7.83 0.03 -7.95
C GLU A 45 -6.43 -0.56 -8.20
N ARG A 46 -5.48 0.30 -8.56
CA ARG A 46 -4.08 -0.12 -8.75
C ARG A 46 -3.45 -0.60 -7.45
N VAL A 47 -3.64 0.13 -6.35
CA VAL A 47 -3.11 -0.27 -5.04
C VAL A 47 -3.76 -1.58 -4.58
N ILE A 48 -5.08 -1.68 -4.65
CA ILE A 48 -5.82 -2.91 -4.29
C ILE A 48 -5.34 -4.09 -5.14
N GLY A 49 -5.21 -3.90 -6.46
CA GLY A 49 -4.70 -4.93 -7.36
C GLY A 49 -3.26 -5.33 -7.05
N THR A 50 -2.43 -4.40 -6.59
CA THR A 50 -1.05 -4.66 -6.16
C THR A 50 -1.01 -5.47 -4.87
N VAL A 51 -1.74 -5.04 -3.84
CA VAL A 51 -1.87 -5.76 -2.56
C VAL A 51 -2.34 -7.19 -2.80
N ARG A 52 -3.37 -7.36 -3.63
CA ARG A 52 -3.90 -8.68 -3.95
C ARG A 52 -2.84 -9.56 -4.58
N ARG A 53 -2.22 -9.14 -5.67
CA ARG A 53 -1.25 -9.95 -6.42
C ARG A 53 0.06 -10.21 -5.68
N GLU A 54 0.53 -9.24 -4.90
CA GLU A 54 1.85 -9.34 -4.25
C GLU A 54 1.78 -9.94 -2.83
N ALA A 55 0.61 -9.91 -2.18
CA ALA A 55 0.44 -10.43 -0.84
C ALA A 55 -0.73 -11.41 -0.72
N LEU A 56 -1.97 -10.97 -0.94
CA LEU A 56 -3.15 -11.74 -0.56
C LEU A 56 -3.33 -13.05 -1.34
N ASP A 57 -2.96 -13.08 -2.62
CA ASP A 57 -3.05 -14.30 -3.45
C ASP A 57 -2.03 -15.38 -3.01
N HIS A 58 -1.06 -15.04 -2.16
CA HIS A 58 -0.03 -15.95 -1.65
C HIS A 58 -0.25 -16.39 -0.20
N LEU A 59 -1.33 -15.93 0.45
CA LEU A 59 -1.58 -16.13 1.88
C LEU A 59 -2.99 -16.64 2.14
N LEU A 60 -3.10 -17.53 3.12
CA LEU A 60 -4.39 -17.87 3.71
C LEU A 60 -4.65 -16.95 4.91
N LEU A 61 -5.64 -16.09 4.80
CA LEU A 61 -6.05 -15.23 5.91
C LEU A 61 -6.89 -16.03 6.91
N MET A 62 -6.41 -16.12 8.14
CA MET A 62 -7.03 -16.93 9.19
C MET A 62 -8.12 -16.19 9.95
N ASN A 63 -7.93 -14.89 10.17
CA ASN A 63 -8.85 -14.03 10.91
C ASN A 63 -8.52 -12.55 10.64
N GLU A 64 -9.33 -11.65 11.22
CA GLU A 64 -9.17 -10.20 11.06
C GLU A 64 -7.82 -9.69 11.59
N ALA A 65 -7.37 -10.17 12.74
CA ALA A 65 -6.08 -9.75 13.31
C ALA A 65 -4.91 -10.12 12.38
N HIS A 66 -4.96 -11.32 11.78
CA HIS A 66 -3.98 -11.74 10.78
C HIS A 66 -4.05 -10.86 9.52
N ALA A 67 -5.24 -10.55 9.04
CA ALA A 67 -5.42 -9.66 7.89
C ALA A 67 -4.84 -8.26 8.16
N ARG A 68 -5.09 -7.68 9.32
CA ARG A 68 -4.51 -6.40 9.74
C ARG A 68 -2.98 -6.43 9.77
N GLN A 69 -2.40 -7.50 10.31
CA GLN A 69 -0.95 -7.66 10.33
C GLN A 69 -0.35 -7.74 8.92
N VAL A 70 -0.95 -8.54 8.05
CA VAL A 70 -0.52 -8.68 6.65
C VAL A 70 -0.58 -7.34 5.92
N LEU A 71 -1.65 -6.57 6.08
CA LEU A 71 -1.78 -5.26 5.46
C LEU A 71 -0.78 -4.25 6.01
N ALA A 72 -0.50 -4.25 7.31
CA ALA A 72 0.50 -3.37 7.91
C ALA A 72 1.92 -3.70 7.42
N ASP A 73 2.26 -4.98 7.32
CA ASP A 73 3.56 -5.42 6.78
C ASP A 73 3.71 -5.06 5.29
N PHE A 74 2.62 -5.22 4.51
CA PHE A 74 2.61 -4.82 3.12
C PHE A 74 2.74 -3.30 2.95
N GLU A 75 2.02 -2.50 3.73
CA GLU A 75 2.10 -1.03 3.73
C GLU A 75 3.54 -0.57 4.01
N ARG A 76 4.18 -1.14 5.03
CA ARG A 76 5.58 -0.86 5.35
C ARG A 76 6.49 -1.19 4.17
N HIS A 77 6.37 -2.39 3.58
CA HIS A 77 7.13 -2.80 2.40
C HIS A 77 6.92 -1.84 1.23
N TYR A 78 5.66 -1.54 0.92
CA TYR A 78 5.27 -0.67 -0.20
C TYR A 78 5.91 0.71 -0.10
N ASN A 79 5.92 1.28 1.11
CA ASN A 79 6.40 2.64 1.35
C ASN A 79 7.91 2.74 1.50
N THR A 80 8.60 1.70 1.96
CA THR A 80 10.03 1.77 2.31
C THR A 80 10.95 0.95 1.42
N HIS A 81 10.44 -0.09 0.74
CA HIS A 81 11.29 -1.01 -0.03
C HIS A 81 10.84 -1.20 -1.47
N ARG A 82 9.53 -1.11 -1.75
CA ARG A 82 9.02 -1.40 -3.07
C ARG A 82 9.46 -0.36 -4.09
N SER A 83 10.08 -0.81 -5.18
CA SER A 83 10.48 0.04 -6.29
C SER A 83 9.27 0.54 -7.09
N HIS A 84 9.23 1.84 -7.39
CA HIS A 84 8.18 2.47 -8.19
C HIS A 84 8.74 3.08 -9.47
N ARG A 85 8.28 2.62 -10.62
CA ARG A 85 8.75 3.13 -11.94
C ARG A 85 8.60 4.64 -12.08
N ALA A 86 7.47 5.19 -11.65
CA ALA A 86 7.19 6.63 -11.71
C ALA A 86 8.07 7.47 -10.76
N ARG A 87 8.90 6.83 -9.92
CA ARG A 87 9.78 7.47 -8.96
C ARG A 87 11.24 7.01 -9.13
N ASP A 88 11.65 6.72 -10.34
CA ASP A 88 13.03 6.25 -10.64
C ASP A 88 13.42 5.03 -9.78
N GLN A 89 12.52 4.08 -9.66
CA GLN A 89 12.68 2.85 -8.86
C GLN A 89 12.83 3.09 -7.34
N ARG A 90 12.41 4.24 -6.83
CA ARG A 90 12.47 4.55 -5.39
C ARG A 90 11.16 4.27 -4.68
N PRO A 91 11.22 3.84 -3.41
CA PRO A 91 10.03 3.75 -2.55
C PRO A 91 9.43 5.14 -2.25
N PRO A 92 8.13 5.22 -1.91
CA PRO A 92 7.45 6.48 -1.60
C PRO A 92 8.09 7.32 -0.49
N HIS A 93 8.57 6.69 0.58
CA HIS A 93 9.16 7.38 1.73
C HIS A 93 10.61 7.82 1.57
N THR A 94 11.24 7.53 0.45
CA THR A 94 12.59 8.07 0.19
C THR A 94 12.50 9.53 -0.24
N SER A 95 13.03 10.42 0.57
CA SER A 95 13.24 11.82 0.23
C SER A 95 14.27 11.94 -0.91
N GLY A 96 14.02 12.87 -1.80
CA GLY A 96 14.67 13.28 -3.03
C GLY A 96 16.15 13.07 -3.35
N GLN A 97 16.91 12.30 -2.59
CA GLN A 97 18.29 11.97 -2.96
C GLN A 97 18.32 10.91 -4.07
N PRO A 98 19.19 11.07 -5.08
CA PRO A 98 19.38 10.06 -6.11
C PRO A 98 19.80 8.74 -5.45
N ALA A 99 19.35 7.61 -6.04
CA ALA A 99 19.80 6.31 -5.61
C ALA A 99 21.34 6.28 -5.66
N THR A 100 21.97 6.14 -4.50
CA THR A 100 23.42 6.03 -4.44
C THR A 100 23.81 4.66 -4.98
N VAL A 101 24.48 4.65 -6.13
CA VAL A 101 25.09 3.42 -6.64
C VAL A 101 26.24 3.08 -5.70
N HIS A 102 26.05 2.11 -4.85
CA HIS A 102 27.13 1.60 -4.00
C HIS A 102 27.88 0.51 -4.76
N GLY A 103 29.20 0.65 -4.83
CA GLY A 103 30.04 -0.46 -5.26
C GLY A 103 29.79 -1.69 -4.36
N LEU A 104 29.77 -2.88 -4.96
CA LEU A 104 29.50 -4.14 -4.27
C LEU A 104 30.66 -4.57 -3.35
N ASP A 105 31.76 -3.81 -3.36
CA ASP A 105 32.99 -4.16 -2.66
C ASP A 105 32.81 -4.13 -1.14
N GLY A 106 32.74 -5.31 -0.54
CA GLY A 106 32.86 -5.53 0.90
C GLY A 106 31.63 -5.33 1.74
N ARG A 107 30.46 -4.96 1.18
CA ARG A 107 29.24 -4.78 1.95
C ARG A 107 28.41 -6.07 1.98
N ARG A 108 28.08 -6.51 3.20
CA ARG A 108 27.19 -7.65 3.39
C ARG A 108 25.75 -7.27 3.06
N LEU A 109 25.14 -7.98 2.13
CA LEU A 109 23.73 -7.86 1.81
C LEU A 109 22.89 -8.69 2.78
N LEU A 110 21.97 -8.04 3.48
CA LEU A 110 20.98 -8.70 4.33
C LEU A 110 19.70 -8.93 3.52
N HIS A 111 19.17 -10.12 3.66
CA HIS A 111 17.94 -10.55 3.00
C HIS A 111 16.86 -10.85 4.04
N THR A 112 15.71 -10.24 3.91
CA THR A 112 14.51 -10.49 4.73
C THR A 112 13.39 -11.03 3.85
N ARG A 113 12.79 -12.13 4.28
CA ARG A 113 11.62 -12.71 3.63
C ARG A 113 10.35 -12.25 4.31
N ILE A 114 9.38 -11.76 3.54
CA ILE A 114 8.06 -11.39 4.01
C ILE A 114 7.05 -12.34 3.36
N PHE A 115 6.01 -12.70 4.09
CA PHE A 115 4.96 -13.63 3.64
C PHE A 115 5.52 -14.97 3.12
N GLY A 116 6.37 -15.60 3.93
CA GLY A 116 6.94 -16.89 3.56
C GLY A 116 7.89 -16.87 2.35
N GLY A 117 8.32 -15.67 1.92
CA GLY A 117 9.20 -15.48 0.77
C GLY A 117 8.49 -15.03 -0.51
N ALA A 118 7.18 -14.75 -0.45
CA ALA A 118 6.46 -14.12 -1.57
C ALA A 118 7.05 -12.73 -1.90
N ILE A 119 7.51 -12.01 -0.86
CA ILE A 119 8.24 -10.75 -0.99
C ILE A 119 9.63 -10.90 -0.36
N ASN A 120 10.64 -10.37 -1.05
CA ASN A 120 12.01 -10.38 -0.60
C ASN A 120 12.55 -8.95 -0.52
N GLU A 121 13.00 -8.56 0.66
CA GLU A 121 13.63 -7.27 0.91
C GLU A 121 15.14 -7.44 1.07
N TYR A 122 15.90 -6.53 0.46
CA TYR A 122 17.35 -6.50 0.53
C TYR A 122 17.83 -5.17 1.09
N ARG A 123 18.79 -5.21 2.01
CA ARG A 123 19.46 -4.02 2.54
C ARG A 123 20.93 -4.31 2.82
N TYR A 124 21.75 -3.28 2.77
CA TYR A 124 23.12 -3.42 3.21
C TYR A 124 23.18 -3.50 4.74
N ALA A 125 24.08 -4.33 5.27
CA ALA A 125 24.41 -4.28 6.68
C ALA A 125 25.07 -2.92 7.00
N ALA A 126 24.66 -2.36 8.13
CA ALA A 126 25.28 -1.14 8.64
C ALA A 126 26.74 -1.36 9.00
#